data_890bced90664aaaf3f072564bf6388ec
#
_entry.id   890bced90664aaaf3f072564bf6388ec
#
_cell.length_a   1.000
_cell.length_b   1.000
_cell.length_c   1.000
_cell.angle_alpha   90.00
_cell.angle_beta   90.00
_cell.angle_gamma   90.00
#
_symmetry.space_group_name_H-M   'P 1'
#
loop_
_entity.id
_entity.type
_entity.pdbx_description
1 polymer ?
#
loop_
_entity_poly.entity_id
_entity_poly.type
_entity_poly.pdbx_seq_one_letter_code
_entity_poly.pdbx_strand_id
1 'polypeptide(L)'
;MRRRPATECCEIRICVSPCSRKYILRTALQFSSFTWLKLQFPNAPSSLKRGRPPSFRHKENRLKRGFYTIMAAQFLSSLADNALLIAAIALLASLGAPEWQTPLLKLFFVVSYVLLAAWVGIFADSMPKGRVMFLTNFLKAVGCLLMLFGGHPLLAYAIVGIGAAAYSPAKYGTRTELLPAEKLVIANGWIEGLTVGSIILGVVLGGVLIKPEIASPILSLFHLNAIGLTSFAEAAIFAITFVYVAASIVNLAIPDTGARYPKQKFDPIDSIRGFMTSCRLLWHDRLGQISLSVTTLFWGAGAVLQFLVLKWCDHALGMTLSEGAVMQAVVSLGIAVGAVLAAARVPLVKSLSVLPMGIIMGALVMCMAFFTRADAPAGGIEIFGQSLSWAVIIASIGMIAVGICAGFFVVPMNALLQHRGHVLMSAGRSIAVQNFNENLSILTMLGVYSLLIKFDLSVPATMLTFGGFVMVSMALVILKHHRNQREFDSTHLIGEEKRH
;
A
#
# COMPACT_ATOMS: atom_id res chain seq x y z
N MET A 1 -6.68 -25.09 73.33
CA MET A 1 -6.72 -23.67 73.78
C MET A 1 -6.68 -22.75 72.57
N ARG A 2 -7.79 -22.06 72.35
CA ARG A 2 -7.96 -20.63 72.01
C ARG A 2 -7.04 -20.06 70.83
N ARG A 3 -7.45 -19.39 69.82
CA ARG A 3 -8.67 -18.69 69.38
C ARG A 3 -8.53 -18.34 67.89
N ARG A 4 -9.61 -18.33 67.13
CA ARG A 4 -9.83 -17.54 65.92
C ARG A 4 -10.01 -16.02 66.33
N PRO A 5 -10.17 -15.01 65.43
CA PRO A 5 -10.34 -14.96 63.97
C PRO A 5 -9.63 -13.75 63.34
N ALA A 6 -9.68 -13.57 62.03
CA ALA A 6 -10.36 -12.43 61.38
C ALA A 6 -10.12 -12.39 59.87
N THR A 7 -11.21 -12.29 59.16
CA THR A 7 -11.39 -11.92 57.76
C THR A 7 -10.96 -10.47 57.53
N GLU A 8 -10.18 -10.22 56.47
CA GLU A 8 -10.16 -8.93 55.82
C GLU A 8 -10.11 -9.05 54.29
N CYS A 9 -11.20 -8.64 53.66
CA CYS A 9 -11.33 -8.40 52.22
C CYS A 9 -10.38 -7.27 51.83
N CYS A 10 -9.49 -7.48 50.93
CA CYS A 10 -8.72 -6.44 50.26
C CYS A 10 -9.39 -6.11 48.90
N GLU A 11 -10.22 -5.09 48.88
CA GLU A 11 -10.70 -4.43 47.67
C GLU A 11 -9.53 -3.76 46.96
N ILE A 12 -9.17 -4.27 45.80
CA ILE A 12 -8.21 -3.62 44.93
C ILE A 12 -8.96 -2.47 44.20
N ARG A 13 -8.87 -1.26 44.71
CA ARG A 13 -9.22 -0.03 44.00
C ARG A 13 -8.20 0.20 42.90
N ILE A 14 -8.61 -0.04 41.65
CA ILE A 14 -7.86 0.43 40.50
C ILE A 14 -7.98 1.96 40.41
N CYS A 15 -6.95 2.66 40.85
CA CYS A 15 -6.78 4.09 40.57
C CYS A 15 -6.44 4.29 39.11
N VAL A 16 -7.45 4.55 38.29
CA VAL A 16 -7.25 5.07 36.93
C VAL A 16 -6.97 6.58 37.05
N SER A 17 -5.72 6.95 36.84
CA SER A 17 -5.31 8.36 36.88
C SER A 17 -5.98 9.16 35.74
N PRO A 18 -6.39 10.43 36.00
CA PRO A 18 -7.08 11.27 35.01
C PRO A 18 -6.22 11.68 33.80
N CYS A 19 -4.95 11.28 33.75
CA CYS A 19 -4.03 11.68 32.70
C CYS A 19 -4.25 10.94 31.36
N SER A 20 -4.81 9.72 31.38
CA SER A 20 -5.02 8.92 30.16
C SER A 20 -6.17 9.41 29.28
N ARG A 21 -7.20 10.05 29.87
CA ARG A 21 -8.35 10.57 29.10
C ARG A 21 -8.04 11.82 28.28
N LYS A 22 -7.09 12.64 28.70
CA LYS A 22 -6.70 13.86 27.95
C LYS A 22 -5.83 13.58 26.73
N TYR A 23 -5.11 12.45 26.70
CA TYR A 23 -4.29 12.07 25.54
C TYR A 23 -5.13 11.53 24.38
N ILE A 24 -6.17 10.76 24.64
CA ILE A 24 -7.03 10.15 23.61
C ILE A 24 -7.92 11.19 22.92
N LEU A 25 -8.44 12.17 23.67
CA LEU A 25 -9.26 13.25 23.09
C LEU A 25 -8.45 14.30 22.31
N ARG A 26 -7.18 14.50 22.64
CA ARG A 26 -6.31 15.41 21.87
C ARG A 26 -5.91 14.84 20.53
N THR A 27 -5.78 13.52 20.39
CA THR A 27 -5.43 12.88 19.11
C THR A 27 -6.60 12.88 18.12
N ALA A 28 -7.84 12.80 18.60
CA ALA A 28 -9.04 12.77 17.75
C ALA A 28 -9.48 14.17 17.25
N LEU A 29 -9.17 15.24 18.00
CA LEU A 29 -9.54 16.63 17.64
C LEU A 29 -8.48 17.36 16.79
N GLN A 30 -7.30 16.77 16.59
CA GLN A 30 -6.26 17.32 15.72
C GLN A 30 -6.47 17.00 14.23
N PHE A 31 -7.50 16.22 13.86
CA PHE A 31 -7.80 15.91 12.45
C PHE A 31 -8.59 17.02 11.72
N SER A 32 -9.04 18.07 12.39
CA SER A 32 -9.94 19.09 11.82
C SER A 32 -9.31 20.45 11.47
N SER A 33 -8.00 20.61 11.57
CA SER A 33 -7.36 21.87 11.15
C SER A 33 -6.09 21.61 10.36
N PHE A 34 -6.01 22.23 9.19
CA PHE A 34 -4.95 22.19 8.18
C PHE A 34 -3.55 22.68 8.65
N THR A 35 -3.26 22.57 9.93
CA THR A 35 -1.96 22.89 10.55
C THR A 35 -1.00 21.70 10.63
N TRP A 36 -1.20 20.71 9.78
CA TRP A 36 -0.46 19.44 9.74
C TRP A 36 0.99 19.51 9.27
N LEU A 37 1.44 20.67 8.81
CA LEU A 37 2.79 20.81 8.23
C LEU A 37 3.90 21.12 9.26
N LYS A 38 3.60 21.19 10.55
CA LYS A 38 4.64 21.30 11.57
C LYS A 38 4.74 20.00 12.35
N LEU A 39 5.63 19.11 11.92
CA LEU A 39 6.20 18.10 12.82
C LEU A 39 6.72 18.84 14.06
N GLN A 40 5.91 18.91 15.11
CA GLN A 40 6.40 19.29 16.43
C GLN A 40 7.27 18.12 16.91
N PHE A 41 8.54 18.16 16.51
CA PHE A 41 9.56 17.50 17.32
C PHE A 41 9.37 18.06 18.73
N PRO A 42 9.14 17.25 19.78
CA PRO A 42 8.98 17.78 21.11
C PRO A 42 10.13 18.71 21.38
N ASN A 43 9.81 19.97 21.63
CA ASN A 43 10.82 20.96 21.93
C ASN A 43 11.51 20.49 23.20
N ALA A 44 12.80 20.16 23.09
CA ALA A 44 13.62 20.00 24.28
C ALA A 44 13.45 21.26 25.15
N PRO A 45 13.37 21.12 26.49
CA PRO A 45 13.17 22.25 27.37
C PRO A 45 14.18 23.34 27.03
N SER A 46 13.72 24.57 27.07
CA SER A 46 14.45 25.77 26.61
C SER A 46 15.82 25.95 27.28
N SER A 47 16.01 25.35 28.43
CA SER A 47 17.29 25.31 29.19
C SER A 47 18.40 24.48 28.50
N LEU A 48 18.04 23.43 27.74
CA LEU A 48 19.01 22.58 27.02
C LEU A 48 19.37 23.13 25.62
N LYS A 49 18.66 24.16 25.13
CA LYS A 49 18.93 24.75 23.80
C LYS A 49 20.10 25.74 23.78
N ARG A 50 20.50 26.28 24.92
CA ARG A 50 21.50 27.36 24.98
C ARG A 50 22.98 26.90 24.98
N GLY A 51 23.25 25.62 25.11
CA GLY A 51 24.64 25.10 25.23
C GLY A 51 25.11 24.11 24.15
N ARG A 52 24.32 23.83 23.09
CA ARG A 52 24.76 22.90 22.05
C ARG A 52 25.63 23.58 21.02
N PRO A 53 26.80 22.99 20.69
CA PRO A 53 27.70 23.56 19.69
C PRO A 53 27.03 23.69 18.32
N PRO A 54 27.45 24.68 17.51
CA PRO A 54 26.85 24.94 16.18
C PRO A 54 26.79 23.72 15.25
N SER A 55 27.75 22.81 15.36
CA SER A 55 27.84 21.57 14.62
C SER A 55 26.64 20.61 14.87
N PHE A 56 26.08 20.58 16.08
CA PHE A 56 24.91 19.77 16.42
C PHE A 56 23.61 20.31 15.80
N ARG A 57 23.45 21.64 15.75
CA ARG A 57 22.30 22.27 15.07
C ARG A 57 22.32 22.04 13.57
N HIS A 58 23.49 22.10 12.94
CA HIS A 58 23.64 21.81 11.52
C HIS A 58 23.28 20.35 11.20
N LYS A 59 23.71 19.41 12.03
CA LYS A 59 23.41 17.98 11.87
C LYS A 59 21.91 17.69 12.02
N GLU A 60 21.26 18.28 13.02
CA GLU A 60 19.81 18.12 13.24
C GLU A 60 18.97 18.71 12.09
N ASN A 61 19.31 19.88 11.58
CA ASN A 61 18.63 20.49 10.45
C ASN A 61 18.85 19.70 9.14
N ARG A 62 20.02 19.10 8.96
CA ARG A 62 20.35 18.26 7.82
C ARG A 62 19.53 16.96 7.83
N LEU A 63 19.34 16.35 9.01
CA LEU A 63 18.52 15.16 9.20
C LEU A 63 17.03 15.45 8.89
N LYS A 64 16.50 16.60 9.38
CA LYS A 64 15.13 17.03 9.10
C LYS A 64 14.90 17.25 7.61
N ARG A 65 15.80 17.97 6.93
CA ARG A 65 15.72 18.18 5.47
C ARG A 65 15.76 16.86 4.72
N GLY A 66 16.69 15.95 5.08
CA GLY A 66 16.77 14.63 4.45
C GLY A 66 15.49 13.82 4.56
N PHE A 67 14.83 13.83 5.72
CA PHE A 67 13.56 13.14 5.90
C PHE A 67 12.46 13.70 5.00
N TYR A 68 12.26 15.03 4.95
CA TYR A 68 11.27 15.64 4.06
C TYR A 68 11.56 15.41 2.58
N THR A 69 12.84 15.42 2.19
CA THR A 69 13.27 15.12 0.83
C THR A 69 12.87 13.70 0.42
N ILE A 70 13.10 12.71 1.30
CA ILE A 70 12.69 11.32 1.07
C ILE A 70 11.17 11.22 0.94
N MET A 71 10.43 11.90 1.82
CA MET A 71 8.97 11.94 1.80
C MET A 71 8.45 12.48 0.46
N ALA A 72 8.99 13.61 -0.01
CA ALA A 72 8.62 14.22 -1.29
C ALA A 72 8.96 13.31 -2.48
N ALA A 73 10.18 12.77 -2.52
CA ALA A 73 10.61 11.87 -3.58
C ALA A 73 9.76 10.59 -3.66
N GLN A 74 9.45 9.99 -2.50
CA GLN A 74 8.59 8.82 -2.42
C GLN A 74 7.16 9.13 -2.84
N PHE A 75 6.62 10.27 -2.43
CA PHE A 75 5.28 10.72 -2.82
C PHE A 75 5.19 10.86 -4.35
N LEU A 76 6.11 11.59 -4.97
CA LEU A 76 6.13 11.77 -6.42
C LEU A 76 6.30 10.44 -7.17
N SER A 77 7.21 9.58 -6.71
CA SER A 77 7.43 8.27 -7.33
C SER A 77 6.18 7.38 -7.24
N SER A 78 5.55 7.29 -6.07
CA SER A 78 4.34 6.50 -5.88
C SER A 78 3.12 7.09 -6.59
N LEU A 79 3.01 8.43 -6.64
CA LEU A 79 2.00 9.14 -7.43
C LEU A 79 2.11 8.77 -8.91
N ALA A 80 3.33 8.82 -9.47
CA ALA A 80 3.60 8.48 -10.86
C ALA A 80 3.31 7.00 -11.15
N ASP A 81 3.68 6.07 -10.25
CA ASP A 81 3.43 4.62 -10.39
C ASP A 81 1.92 4.33 -10.55
N ASN A 82 1.07 4.99 -9.75
CA ASN A 82 -0.38 4.80 -9.80
C ASN A 82 -1.05 5.54 -10.95
N ALA A 83 -0.58 6.74 -11.30
CA ALA A 83 -1.07 7.47 -12.46
C ALA A 83 -0.73 6.74 -13.77
N LEU A 84 0.49 6.18 -13.86
CA LEU A 84 0.94 5.44 -15.03
C LEU A 84 0.10 4.18 -15.28
N LEU A 85 -0.37 3.50 -14.23
CA LEU A 85 -1.24 2.34 -14.42
C LEU A 85 -2.51 2.71 -15.20
N ILE A 86 -3.17 3.81 -14.84
CA ILE A 86 -4.38 4.27 -15.52
C ILE A 86 -4.07 4.68 -16.97
N ALA A 87 -2.99 5.44 -17.18
CA ALA A 87 -2.57 5.85 -18.51
C ALA A 87 -2.17 4.66 -19.40
N ALA A 88 -1.51 3.64 -18.84
CA ALA A 88 -1.13 2.43 -19.57
C ALA A 88 -2.35 1.56 -19.93
N ILE A 89 -3.39 1.52 -19.07
CA ILE A 89 -4.68 0.88 -19.38
C ILE A 89 -5.31 1.60 -20.59
N ALA A 90 -5.36 2.93 -20.55
CA ALA A 90 -5.89 3.74 -21.66
C ALA A 90 -5.08 3.53 -22.95
N LEU A 91 -3.75 3.40 -22.86
CA LEU A 91 -2.89 3.10 -24.01
C LEU A 91 -3.20 1.73 -24.62
N LEU A 92 -3.34 0.67 -23.80
CA LEU A 92 -3.73 -0.65 -24.31
C LEU A 92 -5.09 -0.62 -25.02
N ALA A 93 -6.06 0.12 -24.45
CA ALA A 93 -7.37 0.30 -25.06
C ALA A 93 -7.27 1.03 -26.40
N SER A 94 -6.45 2.11 -26.51
CA SER A 94 -6.25 2.86 -27.76
C SER A 94 -5.54 2.05 -28.84
N LEU A 95 -4.74 1.04 -28.45
CA LEU A 95 -4.07 0.11 -29.37
C LEU A 95 -4.98 -1.07 -29.77
N GLY A 96 -6.24 -1.12 -29.30
CA GLY A 96 -7.16 -2.22 -29.58
C GLY A 96 -6.74 -3.55 -28.95
N ALA A 97 -5.94 -3.51 -27.88
CA ALA A 97 -5.47 -4.71 -27.21
C ALA A 97 -6.63 -5.43 -26.52
N PRO A 98 -6.63 -6.80 -26.53
CA PRO A 98 -7.67 -7.57 -25.84
C PRO A 98 -7.73 -7.23 -24.35
N GLU A 99 -8.92 -7.19 -23.78
CA GLU A 99 -9.16 -6.77 -22.37
C GLU A 99 -8.41 -7.60 -21.34
N TRP A 100 -8.17 -8.88 -21.62
CA TRP A 100 -7.39 -9.76 -20.73
C TRP A 100 -5.94 -9.33 -20.55
N GLN A 101 -5.42 -8.45 -21.40
CA GLN A 101 -4.08 -7.88 -21.26
C GLN A 101 -4.02 -6.77 -20.20
N THR A 102 -5.13 -6.13 -19.88
CA THR A 102 -5.18 -5.03 -18.89
C THR A 102 -4.62 -5.44 -17.52
N PRO A 103 -5.05 -6.53 -16.88
CA PRO A 103 -4.45 -6.95 -15.60
C PRO A 103 -3.00 -7.41 -15.73
N LEU A 104 -2.56 -7.82 -16.93
CA LEU A 104 -1.16 -8.19 -17.16
C LEU A 104 -0.21 -7.00 -16.98
N LEU A 105 -0.64 -5.75 -17.16
CA LEU A 105 0.18 -4.59 -16.81
C LEU A 105 0.72 -4.71 -15.39
N LYS A 106 -0.16 -4.86 -14.42
CA LYS A 106 0.24 -5.00 -13.02
C LYS A 106 1.03 -6.30 -12.77
N LEU A 107 0.69 -7.37 -13.46
CA LEU A 107 1.42 -8.64 -13.39
C LEU A 107 2.88 -8.45 -13.83
N PHE A 108 3.12 -7.84 -14.99
CA PHE A 108 4.46 -7.57 -15.51
C PHE A 108 5.26 -6.60 -14.61
N PHE A 109 4.58 -5.65 -13.96
CA PHE A 109 5.19 -4.78 -12.96
C PHE A 109 5.64 -5.57 -11.72
N VAL A 110 4.77 -6.44 -11.19
CA VAL A 110 4.98 -7.15 -9.93
C VAL A 110 5.95 -8.33 -10.08
N VAL A 111 6.03 -8.95 -11.27
CA VAL A 111 6.96 -10.06 -11.53
C VAL A 111 8.40 -9.69 -11.16
N SER A 112 8.77 -8.43 -11.39
CA SER A 112 10.10 -7.92 -11.04
C SER A 112 10.40 -7.99 -9.53
N TYR A 113 9.41 -7.78 -8.68
CA TYR A 113 9.56 -7.89 -7.22
C TYR A 113 9.84 -9.32 -6.77
N VAL A 114 9.23 -10.30 -7.42
CA VAL A 114 9.43 -11.71 -7.09
C VAL A 114 10.79 -12.21 -7.62
N LEU A 115 11.08 -11.92 -8.90
CA LEU A 115 12.31 -12.39 -9.53
C LEU A 115 13.56 -11.74 -8.93
N LEU A 116 13.49 -10.45 -8.59
CA LEU A 116 14.64 -9.70 -8.11
C LEU A 116 14.78 -9.67 -6.58
N ALA A 117 13.83 -10.26 -5.83
CA ALA A 117 13.74 -10.17 -4.36
C ALA A 117 15.06 -10.49 -3.63
N ALA A 118 15.81 -11.48 -4.09
CA ALA A 118 17.08 -11.89 -3.49
C ALA A 118 18.23 -10.90 -3.75
N TRP A 119 18.16 -10.07 -4.79
CA TRP A 119 19.29 -9.27 -5.28
C TRP A 119 19.11 -7.76 -5.11
N VAL A 120 17.89 -7.26 -5.07
CA VAL A 120 17.64 -5.81 -4.95
C VAL A 120 18.16 -5.22 -3.64
N GLY A 121 18.24 -6.01 -2.57
CA GLY A 121 18.85 -5.58 -1.31
C GLY A 121 20.36 -5.32 -1.47
N ILE A 122 21.07 -6.23 -2.12
CA ILE A 122 22.52 -6.11 -2.39
C ILE A 122 22.77 -4.89 -3.29
N PHE A 123 21.96 -4.71 -4.32
CA PHE A 123 22.03 -3.53 -5.18
C PHE A 123 21.81 -2.23 -4.40
N ALA A 124 20.78 -2.20 -3.53
CA ALA A 124 20.48 -1.05 -2.70
C ALA A 124 21.62 -0.69 -1.72
N ASP A 125 22.41 -1.67 -1.30
CA ASP A 125 23.54 -1.48 -0.38
C ASP A 125 24.87 -1.19 -1.09
N SER A 126 24.93 -1.35 -2.42
CA SER A 126 26.16 -1.15 -3.21
C SER A 126 26.59 0.31 -3.35
N MET A 127 25.67 1.27 -3.20
CA MET A 127 25.95 2.71 -3.35
C MET A 127 25.03 3.57 -2.46
N PRO A 128 25.30 4.88 -2.33
CA PRO A 128 24.48 5.79 -1.52
C PRO A 128 23.00 5.71 -1.94
N LYS A 129 22.11 5.57 -0.95
CA LYS A 129 20.67 5.32 -1.17
C LYS A 129 20.00 6.33 -2.11
N GLY A 130 20.35 7.63 -2.00
CA GLY A 130 19.84 8.67 -2.89
C GLY A 130 20.18 8.41 -4.37
N ARG A 131 21.36 7.87 -4.66
CA ARG A 131 21.77 7.49 -6.02
C ARG A 131 21.01 6.27 -6.52
N VAL A 132 20.79 5.26 -5.67
CA VAL A 132 19.94 4.10 -6.01
C VAL A 132 18.54 4.58 -6.38
N MET A 133 17.94 5.43 -5.53
CA MET A 133 16.59 5.97 -5.76
C MET A 133 16.52 6.86 -7.01
N PHE A 134 17.58 7.61 -7.34
CA PHE A 134 17.69 8.35 -8.59
C PHE A 134 17.69 7.41 -9.81
N LEU A 135 18.60 6.43 -9.84
CA LEU A 135 18.74 5.49 -10.96
C LEU A 135 17.46 4.69 -11.20
N THR A 136 16.80 4.27 -10.14
CA THR A 136 15.58 3.46 -10.24
C THR A 136 14.39 4.27 -10.74
N ASN A 137 14.22 5.54 -10.34
CA ASN A 137 13.19 6.40 -10.91
C ASN A 137 13.53 6.83 -12.35
N PHE A 138 14.81 7.02 -12.67
CA PHE A 138 15.25 7.23 -14.05
C PHE A 138 14.90 6.02 -14.94
N LEU A 139 15.13 4.80 -14.44
CA LEU A 139 14.73 3.58 -15.16
C LEU A 139 13.22 3.51 -15.39
N LYS A 140 12.39 3.98 -14.44
CA LYS A 140 10.94 4.09 -14.64
C LYS A 140 10.59 5.09 -15.74
N ALA A 141 11.27 6.25 -15.80
CA ALA A 141 11.10 7.21 -16.89
C ALA A 141 11.48 6.59 -18.25
N VAL A 142 12.56 5.79 -18.31
CA VAL A 142 12.91 5.05 -19.54
C VAL A 142 11.79 4.07 -19.93
N GLY A 143 11.17 3.38 -18.98
CA GLY A 143 10.00 2.55 -19.24
C GLY A 143 8.83 3.32 -19.88
N CYS A 144 8.55 4.54 -19.38
CA CYS A 144 7.54 5.43 -19.98
C CYS A 144 7.92 5.83 -21.43
N LEU A 145 9.18 6.20 -21.66
CA LEU A 145 9.66 6.54 -23.01
C LEU A 145 9.54 5.36 -23.98
N LEU A 146 9.83 4.13 -23.52
CA LEU A 146 9.63 2.94 -24.35
C LEU A 146 8.17 2.71 -24.72
N MET A 147 7.21 3.04 -23.83
CA MET A 147 5.79 3.00 -24.15
C MET A 147 5.44 4.03 -25.25
N LEU A 148 6.01 5.24 -25.16
CA LEU A 148 5.74 6.32 -26.12
C LEU A 148 6.31 6.06 -27.52
N PHE A 149 7.46 5.40 -27.60
CA PHE A 149 8.16 5.17 -28.87
C PHE A 149 7.99 3.75 -29.41
N GLY A 150 6.81 3.16 -29.26
CA GLY A 150 6.39 1.93 -29.93
C GLY A 150 6.79 0.64 -29.21
N GLY A 151 7.35 0.71 -28.01
CA GLY A 151 7.56 -0.47 -27.17
C GLY A 151 6.24 -1.08 -26.70
N HIS A 152 6.17 -2.42 -26.67
CA HIS A 152 4.97 -3.10 -26.19
C HIS A 152 4.65 -2.69 -24.75
N PRO A 153 3.44 -2.18 -24.42
CA PRO A 153 3.11 -1.59 -23.13
C PRO A 153 3.40 -2.50 -21.93
N LEU A 154 3.15 -3.81 -22.06
CA LEU A 154 3.42 -4.78 -20.99
C LEU A 154 4.91 -4.89 -20.65
N LEU A 155 5.78 -4.95 -21.68
CA LEU A 155 7.23 -5.05 -21.48
C LEU A 155 7.82 -3.75 -20.94
N ALA A 156 7.36 -2.63 -21.46
CA ALA A 156 7.77 -1.31 -20.97
C ALA A 156 7.35 -1.12 -19.51
N TYR A 157 6.15 -1.58 -19.12
CA TYR A 157 5.67 -1.55 -17.74
C TYR A 157 6.45 -2.51 -16.82
N ALA A 158 6.97 -3.66 -17.34
CA ALA A 158 7.89 -4.51 -16.61
C ALA A 158 9.18 -3.77 -16.25
N ILE A 159 9.71 -2.93 -17.14
CA ILE A 159 10.91 -2.11 -16.87
C ILE A 159 10.61 -1.09 -15.76
N VAL A 160 9.43 -0.48 -15.76
CA VAL A 160 8.98 0.37 -14.65
C VAL A 160 8.92 -0.45 -13.35
N GLY A 161 8.45 -1.69 -13.39
CA GLY A 161 8.42 -2.64 -12.27
C GLY A 161 9.81 -2.98 -11.74
N ILE A 162 10.82 -3.17 -12.61
CA ILE A 162 12.22 -3.35 -12.19
C ILE A 162 12.71 -2.14 -11.40
N GLY A 163 12.44 -0.94 -11.90
CA GLY A 163 12.74 0.31 -11.20
C GLY A 163 12.06 0.38 -9.82
N ALA A 164 10.79 0.01 -9.74
CA ALA A 164 10.02 0.03 -8.50
C ALA A 164 10.52 -1.02 -7.48
N ALA A 165 10.83 -2.24 -7.93
CA ALA A 165 11.38 -3.29 -7.09
C ALA A 165 12.74 -2.91 -6.49
N ALA A 166 13.61 -2.32 -7.29
CA ALA A 166 14.94 -1.88 -6.84
C ALA A 166 14.90 -0.60 -5.98
N TYR A 167 13.88 0.26 -6.15
CA TYR A 167 13.65 1.45 -5.32
C TYR A 167 13.29 1.10 -3.87
N SER A 168 12.49 0.04 -3.68
CA SER A 168 11.89 -0.32 -2.40
C SER A 168 12.91 -0.54 -1.26
N PRO A 169 13.98 -1.35 -1.40
CA PRO A 169 14.97 -1.54 -0.34
C PRO A 169 15.73 -0.26 0.02
N ALA A 170 16.05 0.56 -0.97
CA ALA A 170 16.72 1.85 -0.72
C ALA A 170 15.82 2.80 0.09
N LYS A 171 14.54 2.86 -0.23
CA LYS A 171 13.52 3.64 0.49
C LYS A 171 13.43 3.24 1.97
N TYR A 172 13.34 1.93 2.25
CA TYR A 172 13.23 1.42 3.62
C TYR A 172 14.56 1.55 4.39
N GLY A 173 15.70 1.29 3.74
CA GLY A 173 17.04 1.41 4.34
C GLY A 173 17.39 2.83 4.73
N THR A 174 17.08 3.82 3.90
CA THR A 174 17.40 5.24 4.21
C THR A 174 16.76 5.73 5.52
N ARG A 175 15.58 5.19 5.88
CA ARG A 175 14.89 5.57 7.12
C ARG A 175 15.63 5.14 8.38
N THR A 176 16.08 3.90 8.40
CA THR A 176 16.82 3.34 9.55
C THR A 176 18.19 3.96 9.70
N GLU A 177 18.78 4.46 8.61
CA GLU A 177 20.07 5.15 8.62
C GLU A 177 19.96 6.63 9.06
N LEU A 178 18.84 7.30 8.72
CA LEU A 178 18.67 8.73 9.00
C LEU A 178 18.01 9.04 10.34
N LEU A 179 17.19 8.13 10.88
CA LEU A 179 16.35 8.40 12.04
C LEU A 179 16.76 7.53 13.23
N PRO A 180 16.80 8.09 14.46
CA PRO A 180 16.96 7.31 15.67
C PRO A 180 15.73 6.39 15.89
N ALA A 181 15.94 5.25 16.55
CA ALA A 181 14.93 4.21 16.75
C ALA A 181 13.61 4.74 17.33
N GLU A 182 13.69 5.69 18.27
CA GLU A 182 12.51 6.29 18.94
C GLU A 182 11.60 7.08 17.96
N LYS A 183 12.13 7.53 16.81
CA LYS A 183 11.40 8.29 15.79
C LYS A 183 10.92 7.44 14.62
N LEU A 184 11.37 6.19 14.53
CA LEU A 184 11.01 5.30 13.41
C LEU A 184 9.51 4.99 13.35
N VAL A 185 8.85 4.83 14.49
CA VAL A 185 7.40 4.55 14.55
C VAL A 185 6.59 5.71 13.95
N ILE A 186 6.92 6.94 14.35
CA ILE A 186 6.25 8.15 13.84
C ILE A 186 6.54 8.33 12.36
N ALA A 187 7.79 8.11 11.95
CA ALA A 187 8.21 8.21 10.55
C ALA A 187 7.50 7.17 9.66
N ASN A 188 7.34 5.94 10.15
CA ASN A 188 6.58 4.90 9.44
C ASN A 188 5.12 5.30 9.26
N GLY A 189 4.46 5.83 10.29
CA GLY A 189 3.09 6.32 10.19
C GLY A 189 2.93 7.43 9.13
N TRP A 190 3.87 8.38 9.06
CA TRP A 190 3.87 9.42 8.04
C TRP A 190 4.06 8.86 6.62
N ILE A 191 4.98 7.91 6.46
CA ILE A 191 5.27 7.31 5.16
C ILE A 191 4.09 6.48 4.66
N GLU A 192 3.46 5.70 5.53
CA GLU A 192 2.27 4.92 5.16
C GLU A 192 1.09 5.85 4.80
N GLY A 193 0.84 6.89 5.61
CA GLY A 193 -0.17 7.89 5.28
C GLY A 193 0.08 8.60 3.94
N LEU A 194 1.35 8.95 3.67
CA LEU A 194 1.74 9.57 2.41
C LEU A 194 1.63 8.59 1.23
N THR A 195 1.94 7.32 1.45
CA THR A 195 1.78 6.26 0.45
C THR A 195 0.31 6.12 0.05
N VAL A 196 -0.61 6.03 1.02
CA VAL A 196 -2.06 5.99 0.75
C VAL A 196 -2.50 7.25 0.01
N GLY A 197 -2.08 8.44 0.46
CA GLY A 197 -2.37 9.70 -0.22
C GLY A 197 -1.86 9.73 -1.66
N SER A 198 -0.65 9.22 -1.93
CA SER A 198 -0.07 9.17 -3.26
C SER A 198 -0.79 8.15 -4.18
N ILE A 199 -1.32 7.06 -3.63
CA ILE A 199 -2.13 6.10 -4.38
C ILE A 199 -3.43 6.77 -4.84
N ILE A 200 -4.16 7.40 -3.91
CA ILE A 200 -5.43 8.06 -4.22
C ILE A 200 -5.22 9.17 -5.26
N LEU A 201 -4.28 10.07 -4.99
CA LEU A 201 -4.01 11.19 -5.90
C LEU A 201 -3.41 10.74 -7.23
N GLY A 202 -2.61 9.67 -7.25
CA GLY A 202 -2.03 9.11 -8.47
C GLY A 202 -3.09 8.53 -9.39
N VAL A 203 -4.02 7.74 -8.86
CA VAL A 203 -5.13 7.16 -9.63
C VAL A 203 -6.00 8.27 -10.21
N VAL A 204 -6.36 9.29 -9.40
CA VAL A 204 -7.15 10.44 -9.85
C VAL A 204 -6.38 11.23 -10.91
N LEU A 205 -5.09 11.50 -10.70
CA LEU A 205 -4.24 12.20 -11.65
C LEU A 205 -4.18 11.47 -13.00
N GLY A 206 -3.99 10.15 -12.98
CA GLY A 206 -4.01 9.33 -14.19
C GLY A 206 -5.34 9.45 -14.94
N GLY A 207 -6.47 9.37 -14.21
CA GLY A 207 -7.80 9.55 -14.79
C GLY A 207 -8.05 10.96 -15.35
N VAL A 208 -7.51 12.00 -14.73
CA VAL A 208 -7.63 13.38 -15.20
C VAL A 208 -6.76 13.62 -16.44
N LEU A 209 -5.53 13.10 -16.46
CA LEU A 209 -4.59 13.31 -17.56
C LEU A 209 -5.04 12.69 -18.89
N ILE A 210 -5.88 11.62 -18.85
CA ILE A 210 -6.42 11.01 -20.08
C ILE A 210 -7.67 11.72 -20.62
N LYS A 211 -8.21 12.71 -19.89
CA LYS A 211 -9.36 13.49 -20.39
C LYS A 211 -8.99 14.36 -21.59
N PRO A 212 -9.85 14.45 -22.62
CA PRO A 212 -9.59 15.27 -23.80
C PRO A 212 -9.24 16.73 -23.47
N GLU A 213 -9.90 17.31 -22.44
CA GLU A 213 -9.72 18.70 -22.02
C GLU A 213 -8.30 18.98 -21.49
N ILE A 214 -7.62 17.95 -20.97
CA ILE A 214 -6.26 18.07 -20.43
C ILE A 214 -5.23 17.51 -21.42
N ALA A 215 -5.53 16.40 -22.08
CA ALA A 215 -4.61 15.73 -23.00
C ALA A 215 -4.39 16.54 -24.29
N SER A 216 -5.45 17.14 -24.86
CA SER A 216 -5.34 17.93 -26.11
C SER A 216 -4.41 19.15 -25.98
N PRO A 217 -4.48 19.97 -24.92
CA PRO A 217 -3.49 21.02 -24.68
C PRO A 217 -2.06 20.49 -24.55
N ILE A 218 -1.84 19.33 -23.93
CA ILE A 218 -0.50 18.74 -23.80
C ILE A 218 0.02 18.35 -25.19
N LEU A 219 -0.80 17.68 -26.01
CA LEU A 219 -0.42 17.30 -27.37
C LEU A 219 -0.04 18.50 -28.21
N SER A 220 -0.82 19.60 -28.16
CA SER A 220 -0.59 20.81 -28.93
C SER A 220 0.59 21.64 -28.43
N LEU A 221 0.70 21.86 -27.11
CA LEU A 221 1.74 22.68 -26.49
C LEU A 221 3.16 22.14 -26.73
N PHE A 222 3.30 20.81 -26.64
CA PHE A 222 4.58 20.14 -26.83
C PHE A 222 4.79 19.61 -28.24
N HIS A 223 3.89 19.95 -29.19
CA HIS A 223 3.93 19.51 -30.60
C HIS A 223 4.13 17.99 -30.74
N LEU A 224 3.51 17.20 -29.82
CA LEU A 224 3.71 15.76 -29.76
C LEU A 224 3.24 15.04 -31.02
N ASN A 225 2.26 15.63 -31.73
CA ASN A 225 1.79 15.10 -33.01
C ASN A 225 2.90 15.08 -34.07
N ALA A 226 3.87 16.00 -34.02
CA ALA A 226 5.00 16.04 -34.96
C ALA A 226 5.96 14.84 -34.77
N ILE A 227 5.98 14.21 -33.59
CA ILE A 227 6.79 13.04 -33.32
C ILE A 227 5.95 11.75 -33.30
N GLY A 228 4.71 11.79 -33.77
CA GLY A 228 3.83 10.63 -33.95
C GLY A 228 3.00 10.27 -32.73
N LEU A 229 3.00 11.06 -31.66
CA LEU A 229 2.17 10.83 -30.46
C LEU A 229 0.84 11.56 -30.63
N THR A 230 -0.24 10.82 -30.76
CA THR A 230 -1.57 11.38 -31.11
C THR A 230 -2.66 11.03 -30.11
N SER A 231 -2.46 10.00 -29.28
CA SER A 231 -3.47 9.54 -28.33
C SER A 231 -3.42 10.30 -27.01
N PHE A 232 -4.58 10.41 -26.33
CA PHE A 232 -4.67 11.02 -25.01
C PHE A 232 -3.89 10.23 -23.94
N ALA A 233 -3.79 8.92 -24.12
CA ALA A 233 -3.00 8.06 -23.27
C ALA A 233 -1.49 8.39 -23.37
N GLU A 234 -1.00 8.63 -24.59
CA GLU A 234 0.40 9.03 -24.82
C GLU A 234 0.69 10.41 -24.20
N ALA A 235 -0.23 11.37 -24.32
CA ALA A 235 -0.10 12.66 -23.65
C ALA A 235 -0.01 12.51 -22.12
N ALA A 236 -0.81 11.62 -21.52
CA ALA A 236 -0.78 11.33 -20.09
C ALA A 236 0.56 10.69 -19.69
N ILE A 237 1.05 9.68 -20.43
CA ILE A 237 2.33 9.01 -20.16
C ILE A 237 3.49 10.01 -20.30
N PHE A 238 3.44 10.90 -21.28
CA PHE A 238 4.42 11.97 -21.44
C PHE A 238 4.48 12.86 -20.20
N ALA A 239 3.32 13.36 -19.72
CA ALA A 239 3.26 14.16 -18.51
C ALA A 239 3.78 13.41 -17.27
N ILE A 240 3.43 12.12 -17.11
CA ILE A 240 3.87 11.28 -16.00
C ILE A 240 5.39 11.06 -16.05
N THR A 241 6.00 11.00 -17.24
CA THR A 241 7.45 10.91 -17.41
C THR A 241 8.16 12.08 -16.72
N PHE A 242 7.62 13.30 -16.81
CA PHE A 242 8.17 14.45 -16.07
C PHE A 242 8.05 14.30 -14.56
N VAL A 243 6.99 13.66 -14.06
CA VAL A 243 6.85 13.39 -12.62
C VAL A 243 7.96 12.42 -12.15
N TYR A 244 8.28 11.38 -12.93
CA TYR A 244 9.41 10.49 -12.61
C TYR A 244 10.75 11.20 -12.69
N VAL A 245 10.96 12.06 -13.67
CA VAL A 245 12.18 12.87 -13.78
C VAL A 245 12.31 13.80 -12.57
N ALA A 246 11.22 14.48 -12.19
CA ALA A 246 11.19 15.31 -10.98
C ALA A 246 11.51 14.49 -9.72
N ALA A 247 10.89 13.32 -9.56
CA ALA A 247 11.19 12.40 -8.46
C ALA A 247 12.67 11.97 -8.46
N SER A 248 13.24 11.70 -9.64
CA SER A 248 14.67 11.38 -9.78
C SER A 248 15.55 12.53 -9.30
N ILE A 249 15.28 13.75 -9.73
CA ILE A 249 16.06 14.94 -9.32
C ILE A 249 15.96 15.15 -7.79
N VAL A 250 14.75 15.03 -7.23
CA VAL A 250 14.53 15.17 -5.79
C VAL A 250 15.34 14.11 -5.01
N ASN A 251 15.49 12.90 -5.54
CA ASN A 251 16.31 11.86 -4.91
C ASN A 251 17.79 12.23 -4.80
N LEU A 252 18.35 13.04 -5.72
CA LEU A 252 19.74 13.53 -5.62
C LEU A 252 19.94 14.49 -4.44
N ALA A 253 18.87 15.16 -3.99
CA ALA A 253 18.90 16.04 -2.83
C ALA A 253 18.85 15.28 -1.49
N ILE A 254 18.71 13.94 -1.51
CA ILE A 254 18.79 13.09 -0.30
C ILE A 254 20.24 13.11 0.20
N PRO A 255 20.49 13.54 1.45
CA PRO A 255 21.85 13.60 1.99
C PRO A 255 22.42 12.19 2.13
N ASP A 256 23.72 12.05 1.82
CA ASP A 256 24.45 10.82 2.11
C ASP A 256 24.44 10.56 3.62
N THR A 257 23.95 9.41 4.02
CA THR A 257 23.87 8.98 5.42
C THR A 257 25.23 8.65 6.02
N GLY A 258 26.24 8.43 5.16
CA GLY A 258 27.56 7.97 5.55
C GLY A 258 27.63 6.47 5.86
N ALA A 259 26.51 5.77 5.86
CA ALA A 259 26.50 4.32 6.04
C ALA A 259 27.22 3.66 4.86
N ARG A 260 28.15 2.77 5.17
CA ARG A 260 28.89 1.96 4.18
C ARG A 260 28.79 0.51 4.61
N TYR A 261 28.27 -0.29 3.71
CA TYR A 261 28.14 -1.72 3.94
C TYR A 261 29.32 -2.46 3.34
N PRO A 262 29.85 -3.49 4.03
CA PRO A 262 30.89 -4.33 3.47
C PRO A 262 30.41 -4.92 2.13
N LYS A 263 31.32 -4.97 1.15
CA LYS A 263 31.01 -5.64 -0.12
C LYS A 263 30.67 -7.09 0.19
N GLN A 264 29.39 -7.43 0.08
CA GLN A 264 28.96 -8.82 0.24
C GLN A 264 29.48 -9.64 -0.95
N LYS A 265 30.07 -10.79 -0.64
CA LYS A 265 30.34 -11.78 -1.69
C LYS A 265 28.97 -12.24 -2.19
N PHE A 266 28.74 -12.06 -3.48
CA PHE A 266 27.49 -12.44 -4.13
C PHE A 266 27.50 -13.96 -4.27
N ASP A 267 26.84 -14.66 -3.32
CA ASP A 267 26.47 -16.06 -3.47
C ASP A 267 24.96 -16.15 -3.64
N PRO A 268 24.50 -16.33 -4.90
CA PRO A 268 23.07 -16.37 -5.20
C PRO A 268 22.35 -17.54 -4.51
N ILE A 269 23.01 -18.68 -4.39
CA ILE A 269 22.39 -19.92 -3.91
C ILE A 269 22.17 -19.86 -2.40
N ASP A 270 23.19 -19.43 -1.65
CA ASP A 270 23.07 -19.30 -0.19
C ASP A 270 22.07 -18.22 0.21
N SER A 271 21.99 -17.12 -0.56
CA SER A 271 20.98 -16.07 -0.35
C SER A 271 19.56 -16.61 -0.52
N ILE A 272 19.30 -17.38 -1.59
CA ILE A 272 17.99 -18.02 -1.84
C ILE A 272 17.68 -19.07 -0.76
N ARG A 273 18.64 -19.91 -0.38
CA ARG A 273 18.44 -20.94 0.65
C ARG A 273 18.09 -20.33 2.01
N GLY A 274 18.81 -19.30 2.43
CA GLY A 274 18.52 -18.57 3.67
C GLY A 274 17.15 -17.88 3.67
N PHE A 275 16.76 -17.33 2.52
CA PHE A 275 15.45 -16.72 2.32
C PHE A 275 14.31 -17.76 2.41
N MET A 276 14.45 -18.90 1.72
CA MET A 276 13.45 -19.99 1.77
C MET A 276 13.31 -20.57 3.17
N THR A 277 14.40 -20.67 3.94
CA THR A 277 14.35 -21.08 5.35
C THR A 277 13.54 -20.08 6.18
N SER A 278 13.69 -18.79 5.95
CA SER A 278 12.90 -17.73 6.63
C SER A 278 11.41 -17.79 6.26
N CYS A 279 11.09 -18.04 4.99
CA CYS A 279 9.71 -18.28 4.55
C CYS A 279 9.11 -19.49 5.29
N ARG A 280 9.82 -20.61 5.32
CA ARG A 280 9.38 -21.84 5.98
C ARG A 280 9.13 -21.63 7.47
N LEU A 281 10.01 -20.90 8.15
CA LEU A 281 9.87 -20.62 9.59
C LEU A 281 8.56 -19.87 9.88
N LEU A 282 8.24 -18.83 9.09
CA LEU A 282 7.04 -18.01 9.31
C LEU A 282 5.75 -18.77 8.97
N TRP A 283 5.77 -19.61 7.92
CA TRP A 283 4.64 -20.47 7.55
C TRP A 283 4.39 -21.62 8.56
N HIS A 284 5.38 -22.01 9.37
CA HIS A 284 5.22 -23.03 10.42
C HIS A 284 4.82 -22.45 11.78
N ASP A 285 5.02 -21.13 12.00
CA ASP A 285 4.56 -20.48 13.23
C ASP A 285 3.02 -20.35 13.23
N ARG A 286 2.36 -20.72 14.34
CA ARG A 286 0.89 -20.80 14.43
C ARG A 286 0.19 -19.45 14.23
N LEU A 287 0.77 -18.35 14.71
CA LEU A 287 0.26 -17.00 14.50
C LEU A 287 0.77 -16.41 13.19
N GLY A 288 2.02 -16.69 12.85
CA GLY A 288 2.66 -16.27 11.61
C GLY A 288 1.90 -16.75 10.39
N GLN A 289 1.52 -18.04 10.33
CA GLN A 289 0.78 -18.59 9.18
C GLN A 289 -0.59 -17.94 8.99
N ILE A 290 -1.31 -17.60 10.07
CA ILE A 290 -2.62 -16.94 9.98
C ILE A 290 -2.45 -15.50 9.48
N SER A 291 -1.58 -14.73 10.11
CA SER A 291 -1.36 -13.34 9.72
C SER A 291 -0.75 -13.21 8.32
N LEU A 292 0.21 -14.08 7.96
CA LEU A 292 0.79 -14.12 6.61
C LEU A 292 -0.25 -14.52 5.55
N SER A 293 -1.11 -15.53 5.82
CA SER A 293 -2.18 -15.92 4.91
C SER A 293 -3.15 -14.76 4.64
N VAL A 294 -3.54 -14.03 5.69
CA VAL A 294 -4.45 -12.88 5.57
C VAL A 294 -3.84 -11.75 4.76
N THR A 295 -2.59 -11.35 5.08
CA THR A 295 -1.93 -10.26 4.35
C THR A 295 -1.66 -10.63 2.89
N THR A 296 -1.25 -11.89 2.65
CA THR A 296 -1.04 -12.44 1.31
C THR A 296 -2.33 -12.43 0.48
N LEU A 297 -3.45 -12.90 1.08
CA LEU A 297 -4.76 -12.86 0.44
C LEU A 297 -5.22 -11.42 0.17
N PHE A 298 -5.06 -10.51 1.14
CA PHE A 298 -5.45 -9.11 1.02
C PHE A 298 -4.79 -8.42 -0.18
N TRP A 299 -3.47 -8.55 -0.32
CA TRP A 299 -2.75 -7.89 -1.40
C TRP A 299 -3.08 -8.50 -2.76
N GLY A 300 -3.19 -9.83 -2.85
CA GLY A 300 -3.63 -10.49 -4.07
C GLY A 300 -5.05 -10.09 -4.48
N ALA A 301 -5.98 -10.14 -3.51
CA ALA A 301 -7.37 -9.73 -3.70
C ALA A 301 -7.50 -8.25 -4.07
N GLY A 302 -6.76 -7.38 -3.38
CA GLY A 302 -6.73 -5.95 -3.65
C GLY A 302 -6.26 -5.61 -5.07
N ALA A 303 -5.27 -6.36 -5.59
CA ALA A 303 -4.80 -6.17 -6.95
C ALA A 303 -5.86 -6.52 -8.00
N VAL A 304 -6.62 -7.59 -7.81
CA VAL A 304 -7.75 -7.95 -8.70
C VAL A 304 -8.88 -6.94 -8.55
N LEU A 305 -9.23 -6.57 -7.32
CA LEU A 305 -10.31 -5.61 -7.05
C LEU A 305 -10.04 -4.27 -7.77
N GLN A 306 -8.80 -3.85 -7.87
CA GLN A 306 -8.42 -2.64 -8.59
C GLN A 306 -8.89 -2.63 -10.05
N PHE A 307 -8.74 -3.73 -10.78
CA PHE A 307 -9.21 -3.87 -12.16
C PHE A 307 -10.71 -4.16 -12.23
N LEU A 308 -11.20 -4.97 -11.31
CA LEU A 308 -12.60 -5.37 -11.26
C LEU A 308 -13.52 -4.17 -11.01
N VAL A 309 -13.11 -3.21 -10.16
CA VAL A 309 -13.83 -1.96 -9.94
C VAL A 309 -13.93 -1.15 -11.23
N LEU A 310 -12.86 -1.01 -12.01
CA LEU A 310 -12.88 -0.28 -13.28
C LEU A 310 -13.86 -0.92 -14.27
N LYS A 311 -13.79 -2.25 -14.43
CA LYS A 311 -14.68 -3.00 -15.31
C LYS A 311 -16.14 -2.98 -14.85
N TRP A 312 -16.36 -3.08 -13.56
CA TRP A 312 -17.71 -3.03 -13.00
C TRP A 312 -18.33 -1.64 -13.17
N CYS A 313 -17.56 -0.55 -12.98
CA CYS A 313 -18.05 0.81 -13.20
C CYS A 313 -18.47 1.03 -14.67
N ASP A 314 -17.70 0.53 -15.62
CA ASP A 314 -18.04 0.56 -17.04
C ASP A 314 -19.33 -0.26 -17.32
N HIS A 315 -19.33 -1.53 -16.92
CA HIS A 315 -20.43 -2.45 -17.21
C HIS A 315 -21.75 -2.10 -16.50
N ALA A 316 -21.69 -1.78 -15.19
CA ALA A 316 -22.90 -1.59 -14.35
C ALA A 316 -23.42 -0.15 -14.34
N LEU A 317 -22.54 0.83 -14.48
CA LEU A 317 -22.86 2.25 -14.35
C LEU A 317 -22.69 3.03 -15.66
N GLY A 318 -22.06 2.44 -16.70
CA GLY A 318 -21.75 3.11 -17.96
C GLY A 318 -20.71 4.23 -17.80
N MET A 319 -19.78 4.06 -16.86
CA MET A 319 -18.75 5.05 -16.54
C MET A 319 -17.55 4.91 -17.45
N THR A 320 -16.95 6.06 -17.79
CA THR A 320 -15.67 6.10 -18.47
C THR A 320 -14.52 5.61 -17.57
N LEU A 321 -13.38 5.26 -18.15
CA LEU A 321 -12.17 4.88 -17.38
C LEU A 321 -11.74 5.97 -16.38
N SER A 322 -11.90 7.24 -16.76
CA SER A 322 -11.61 8.38 -15.88
C SER A 322 -12.51 8.42 -14.65
N GLU A 323 -13.81 8.19 -14.83
CA GLU A 323 -14.79 8.13 -13.73
C GLU A 323 -14.57 6.89 -12.87
N GLY A 324 -14.27 5.73 -13.49
CA GLY A 324 -13.89 4.50 -12.79
C GLY A 324 -12.63 4.69 -11.93
N ALA A 325 -11.66 5.49 -12.39
CA ALA A 325 -10.48 5.83 -11.61
C ALA A 325 -10.83 6.63 -10.34
N VAL A 326 -11.84 7.53 -10.40
CA VAL A 326 -12.36 8.23 -9.22
C VAL A 326 -13.03 7.24 -8.26
N MET A 327 -13.82 6.28 -8.76
CA MET A 327 -14.42 5.23 -7.92
C MET A 327 -13.37 4.35 -7.23
N GLN A 328 -12.25 4.09 -7.89
CA GLN A 328 -11.12 3.39 -7.29
C GLN A 328 -10.49 4.20 -6.13
N ALA A 329 -10.40 5.53 -6.27
CA ALA A 329 -9.95 6.41 -5.19
C ALA A 329 -10.95 6.40 -4.01
N VAL A 330 -12.25 6.27 -4.27
CA VAL A 330 -13.29 6.11 -3.24
C VAL A 330 -13.10 4.82 -2.42
N VAL A 331 -12.77 3.70 -3.05
CA VAL A 331 -12.37 2.46 -2.33
C VAL A 331 -11.17 2.70 -1.44
N SER A 332 -10.14 3.37 -1.97
CA SER A 332 -8.91 3.67 -1.22
C SER A 332 -9.17 4.57 -0.01
N LEU A 333 -10.10 5.53 -0.12
CA LEU A 333 -10.57 6.33 1.02
C LEU A 333 -11.23 5.44 2.08
N GLY A 334 -12.07 4.48 1.66
CA GLY A 334 -12.65 3.47 2.54
C GLY A 334 -11.57 2.68 3.30
N ILE A 335 -10.53 2.23 2.61
CA ILE A 335 -9.39 1.51 3.23
C ILE A 335 -8.71 2.39 4.28
N ALA A 336 -8.48 3.67 3.99
CA ALA A 336 -7.87 4.59 4.95
C ALA A 336 -8.74 4.77 6.21
N VAL A 337 -10.06 4.94 6.04
CA VAL A 337 -11.02 5.03 7.16
C VAL A 337 -11.02 3.74 7.99
N GLY A 338 -11.09 2.57 7.33
CA GLY A 338 -11.05 1.27 8.00
C GLY A 338 -9.76 1.06 8.79
N ALA A 339 -8.61 1.45 8.22
CA ALA A 339 -7.31 1.38 8.87
C ALA A 339 -7.25 2.23 10.14
N VAL A 340 -7.75 3.48 10.11
CA VAL A 340 -7.83 4.37 11.27
C VAL A 340 -8.74 3.80 12.36
N LEU A 341 -9.91 3.27 11.97
CA LEU A 341 -10.85 2.65 12.90
C LEU A 341 -10.23 1.41 13.58
N ALA A 342 -9.52 0.58 12.82
CA ALA A 342 -8.83 -0.59 13.35
C ALA A 342 -7.73 -0.19 14.34
N ALA A 343 -6.87 0.77 13.98
CA ALA A 343 -5.81 1.27 14.84
C ALA A 343 -6.34 1.87 16.16
N ALA A 344 -7.52 2.50 16.13
CA ALA A 344 -8.14 3.10 17.29
C ALA A 344 -8.85 2.08 18.22
N ARG A 345 -9.33 0.95 17.68
CA ARG A 345 -10.22 0.03 18.41
C ARG A 345 -9.67 -1.36 18.65
N VAL A 346 -8.68 -1.79 17.89
CA VAL A 346 -8.19 -3.17 17.92
C VAL A 346 -6.76 -3.22 18.47
N PRO A 347 -6.57 -3.54 19.76
CA PRO A 347 -5.22 -3.77 20.31
C PRO A 347 -4.62 -5.04 19.72
N LEU A 348 -3.29 -5.14 19.69
CA LEU A 348 -2.55 -6.26 19.10
C LEU A 348 -3.03 -7.63 19.62
N VAL A 349 -3.32 -7.74 20.91
CA VAL A 349 -3.81 -8.99 21.56
C VAL A 349 -5.15 -9.46 20.97
N LYS A 350 -5.97 -8.52 20.46
CA LYS A 350 -7.26 -8.81 19.83
C LYS A 350 -7.19 -8.81 18.29
N SER A 351 -5.99 -8.82 17.70
CA SER A 351 -5.81 -8.76 16.25
C SER A 351 -6.56 -9.85 15.48
N LEU A 352 -6.71 -11.03 16.06
CA LEU A 352 -7.44 -12.14 15.42
C LEU A 352 -8.96 -11.97 15.39
N SER A 353 -9.53 -11.04 16.18
CA SER A 353 -10.98 -10.77 16.19
C SER A 353 -11.50 -10.12 14.91
N VAL A 354 -10.59 -9.59 14.07
CA VAL A 354 -10.99 -8.93 12.81
C VAL A 354 -11.15 -9.90 11.63
N LEU A 355 -10.79 -11.16 11.77
CA LEU A 355 -10.86 -12.17 10.71
C LEU A 355 -12.24 -12.24 10.01
N PRO A 356 -13.39 -12.16 10.71
CA PRO A 356 -14.72 -12.16 10.05
C PRO A 356 -14.93 -11.03 9.05
N MET A 357 -14.21 -9.89 9.19
CA MET A 357 -14.33 -8.76 8.26
C MET A 357 -13.96 -9.13 6.82
N GLY A 358 -13.05 -10.10 6.64
CA GLY A 358 -12.71 -10.60 5.31
C GLY A 358 -13.84 -11.38 4.65
N ILE A 359 -14.65 -12.11 5.44
CA ILE A 359 -15.88 -12.77 4.93
C ILE A 359 -16.90 -11.72 4.51
N ILE A 360 -17.12 -10.70 5.36
CA ILE A 360 -18.06 -9.61 5.07
C ILE A 360 -17.64 -8.86 3.80
N MET A 361 -16.34 -8.60 3.63
CA MET A 361 -15.79 -7.97 2.42
C MET A 361 -16.11 -8.80 1.17
N GLY A 362 -15.88 -10.11 1.19
CA GLY A 362 -16.21 -11.00 0.07
C GLY A 362 -17.69 -10.99 -0.25
N ALA A 363 -18.56 -11.04 0.78
CA ALA A 363 -20.01 -10.97 0.62
C ALA A 363 -20.46 -9.62 0.02
N LEU A 364 -19.89 -8.49 0.45
CA LEU A 364 -20.19 -7.18 -0.11
C LEU A 364 -19.83 -7.10 -1.60
N VAL A 365 -18.68 -7.64 -2.01
CA VAL A 365 -18.28 -7.70 -3.42
C VAL A 365 -19.29 -8.54 -4.22
N MET A 366 -19.76 -9.67 -3.67
CA MET A 366 -20.80 -10.50 -4.32
C MET A 366 -22.13 -9.76 -4.42
N CYS A 367 -22.55 -9.03 -3.39
CA CYS A 367 -23.78 -8.23 -3.43
C CYS A 367 -23.71 -7.14 -4.50
N MET A 368 -22.56 -6.50 -4.67
CA MET A 368 -22.37 -5.47 -5.70
C MET A 368 -22.44 -6.02 -7.12
N ALA A 369 -22.19 -7.32 -7.32
CA ALA A 369 -22.34 -7.95 -8.64
C ALA A 369 -23.75 -7.84 -9.23
N PHE A 370 -24.76 -7.74 -8.38
CA PHE A 370 -26.16 -7.64 -8.79
C PHE A 370 -26.66 -6.20 -8.92
N PHE A 371 -25.87 -5.20 -8.53
CA PHE A 371 -26.25 -3.80 -8.60
C PHE A 371 -25.90 -3.20 -9.95
N THR A 372 -26.91 -2.58 -10.59
CA THR A 372 -26.78 -1.86 -11.85
C THR A 372 -27.40 -0.47 -11.75
N ARG A 373 -27.14 0.38 -12.73
CA ARG A 373 -27.74 1.73 -12.81
C ARG A 373 -29.25 1.71 -12.82
N ALA A 374 -29.87 0.64 -13.35
CA ALA A 374 -31.30 0.48 -13.43
C ALA A 374 -31.98 0.24 -12.06
N ASP A 375 -31.22 -0.28 -11.08
CA ASP A 375 -31.73 -0.59 -9.74
C ASP A 375 -31.79 0.66 -8.83
N ALA A 376 -31.22 1.77 -9.29
CA ALA A 376 -31.21 3.02 -8.53
C ALA A 376 -32.37 3.94 -8.96
N PRO A 377 -32.90 4.78 -8.02
CA PRO A 377 -33.90 5.78 -8.36
C PRO A 377 -33.40 6.73 -9.47
N ALA A 378 -34.31 7.15 -10.34
CA ALA A 378 -34.00 8.15 -11.35
C ALA A 378 -33.64 9.51 -10.71
N GLY A 379 -32.74 10.28 -11.34
CA GLY A 379 -32.29 11.57 -10.85
C GLY A 379 -31.00 11.49 -10.04
N GLY A 380 -30.71 12.56 -9.28
CA GLY A 380 -29.48 12.69 -8.50
C GLY A 380 -29.45 13.96 -7.69
N ILE A 381 -28.31 14.25 -7.08
CA ILE A 381 -28.04 15.46 -6.31
C ILE A 381 -27.05 16.32 -7.11
N GLU A 382 -27.30 17.63 -7.21
CA GLU A 382 -26.34 18.56 -7.73
C GLU A 382 -25.32 18.97 -6.64
N ILE A 383 -24.04 18.65 -6.87
CA ILE A 383 -22.94 19.01 -5.98
C ILE A 383 -21.91 19.77 -6.81
N PHE A 384 -21.60 21.00 -6.44
CA PHE A 384 -20.65 21.88 -7.12
C PHE A 384 -20.93 22.04 -8.65
N GLY A 385 -22.21 22.10 -9.04
CA GLY A 385 -22.62 22.23 -10.43
C GLY A 385 -22.50 20.96 -11.30
N GLN A 386 -22.24 19.82 -10.66
CA GLN A 386 -22.27 18.51 -11.33
C GLN A 386 -23.45 17.68 -10.78
N SER A 387 -24.22 17.08 -11.70
CA SER A 387 -25.30 16.16 -11.34
C SER A 387 -24.74 14.77 -11.03
N LEU A 388 -24.76 14.40 -9.76
CA LEU A 388 -24.35 13.07 -9.29
C LEU A 388 -25.58 12.16 -9.19
N SER A 389 -25.67 11.13 -10.02
CA SER A 389 -26.80 10.22 -10.02
C SER A 389 -26.87 9.37 -8.74
N TRP A 390 -28.08 8.99 -8.31
CA TRP A 390 -28.27 8.10 -7.17
C TRP A 390 -27.53 6.77 -7.31
N ALA A 391 -27.43 6.24 -8.55
CA ALA A 391 -26.66 5.02 -8.81
C ALA A 391 -25.19 5.16 -8.40
N VAL A 392 -24.56 6.29 -8.71
CA VAL A 392 -23.16 6.56 -8.36
C VAL A 392 -22.99 6.73 -6.86
N ILE A 393 -23.96 7.38 -6.18
CA ILE A 393 -23.92 7.56 -4.73
C ILE A 393 -24.03 6.21 -4.01
N ILE A 394 -24.98 5.37 -4.38
CA ILE A 394 -25.17 4.02 -3.79
C ILE A 394 -23.91 3.16 -4.05
N ALA A 395 -23.41 3.16 -5.28
CA ALA A 395 -22.19 2.48 -5.64
C ALA A 395 -20.99 2.94 -4.80
N SER A 396 -20.84 4.26 -4.60
CA SER A 396 -19.78 4.84 -3.77
C SER A 396 -19.86 4.38 -2.31
N ILE A 397 -21.07 4.32 -1.74
CA ILE A 397 -21.30 3.80 -0.38
C ILE A 397 -20.86 2.33 -0.28
N GLY A 398 -21.26 1.50 -1.25
CA GLY A 398 -20.84 0.09 -1.33
C GLY A 398 -19.29 -0.03 -1.43
N MET A 399 -18.66 0.76 -2.29
CA MET A 399 -17.21 0.77 -2.46
C MET A 399 -16.48 1.24 -1.19
N ILE A 400 -16.97 2.26 -0.49
CA ILE A 400 -16.46 2.70 0.80
C ILE A 400 -16.58 1.56 1.82
N ALA A 401 -17.72 0.87 1.88
CA ALA A 401 -17.94 -0.23 2.82
C ALA A 401 -16.96 -1.39 2.57
N VAL A 402 -16.73 -1.78 1.32
CA VAL A 402 -15.69 -2.77 0.94
C VAL A 402 -14.32 -2.28 1.39
N GLY A 403 -13.97 -1.02 1.12
CA GLY A 403 -12.71 -0.42 1.55
C GLY A 403 -12.54 -0.41 3.07
N ILE A 404 -13.57 -0.03 3.83
CA ILE A 404 -13.54 -0.02 5.31
C ILE A 404 -13.29 -1.43 5.84
N CYS A 405 -13.99 -2.44 5.35
CA CYS A 405 -13.74 -3.83 5.75
C CYS A 405 -12.31 -4.24 5.47
N ALA A 406 -11.79 -3.92 4.28
CA ALA A 406 -10.43 -4.22 3.84
C ALA A 406 -9.37 -3.59 4.76
N GLY A 407 -9.48 -2.28 5.02
CA GLY A 407 -8.56 -1.56 5.90
C GLY A 407 -8.63 -2.01 7.35
N PHE A 408 -9.87 -2.28 7.85
CA PHE A 408 -10.11 -2.69 9.23
C PHE A 408 -9.48 -4.04 9.56
N PHE A 409 -9.47 -5.00 8.62
CA PHE A 409 -8.90 -6.31 8.91
C PHE A 409 -7.41 -6.43 8.62
N VAL A 410 -6.87 -5.71 7.63
CA VAL A 410 -5.45 -5.86 7.25
C VAL A 410 -4.50 -5.23 8.28
N VAL A 411 -4.87 -4.10 8.89
CA VAL A 411 -3.95 -3.36 9.78
C VAL A 411 -3.56 -4.16 11.03
N PRO A 412 -4.50 -4.77 11.80
CA PRO A 412 -4.13 -5.61 12.94
C PRO A 412 -3.39 -6.88 12.53
N MET A 413 -3.69 -7.45 11.35
CA MET A 413 -2.99 -8.63 10.84
C MET A 413 -1.55 -8.32 10.44
N ASN A 414 -1.30 -7.17 9.81
CA ASN A 414 0.05 -6.69 9.54
C ASN A 414 0.85 -6.48 10.83
N ALA A 415 0.22 -5.88 11.86
CA ALA A 415 0.87 -5.67 13.15
C ALA A 415 1.24 -7.01 13.82
N LEU A 416 0.34 -8.00 13.79
CA LEU A 416 0.60 -9.34 14.29
C LEU A 416 1.73 -10.04 13.54
N LEU A 417 1.72 -9.94 12.19
CA LEU A 417 2.75 -10.53 11.34
C LEU A 417 4.13 -9.92 11.62
N GLN A 418 4.22 -8.60 11.73
CA GLN A 418 5.46 -7.89 12.04
C GLN A 418 5.97 -8.25 13.45
N HIS A 419 5.08 -8.35 14.44
CA HIS A 419 5.43 -8.77 15.79
C HIS A 419 6.00 -10.19 15.80
N ARG A 420 5.29 -11.17 15.22
CA ARG A 420 5.76 -12.57 15.16
C ARG A 420 7.05 -12.70 14.35
N GLY A 421 7.13 -12.02 13.23
CA GLY A 421 8.34 -12.00 12.41
C GLY A 421 9.56 -11.43 13.13
N HIS A 422 9.37 -10.39 13.97
CA HIS A 422 10.44 -9.84 14.79
C HIS A 422 10.92 -10.81 15.89
N VAL A 423 10.00 -11.55 16.50
CA VAL A 423 10.32 -12.57 17.51
C VAL A 423 11.09 -13.74 16.90
N LEU A 424 10.64 -14.24 15.73
CA LEU A 424 11.18 -15.44 15.09
C LEU A 424 12.48 -15.18 14.32
N MET A 425 12.64 -13.99 13.75
CA MET A 425 13.77 -13.61 12.90
C MET A 425 14.11 -12.13 13.03
N SER A 426 14.96 -11.58 12.16
CA SER A 426 15.16 -10.12 12.10
C SER A 426 13.99 -9.42 11.39
N ALA A 427 13.71 -8.16 11.77
CA ALA A 427 12.65 -7.36 11.16
C ALA A 427 12.79 -7.27 9.63
N GLY A 428 14.00 -7.07 9.11
CA GLY A 428 14.27 -7.00 7.68
C GLY A 428 13.94 -8.30 6.94
N ARG A 429 14.31 -9.46 7.50
CA ARG A 429 13.97 -10.77 6.93
C ARG A 429 12.48 -11.03 6.94
N SER A 430 11.80 -10.68 8.03
CA SER A 430 10.34 -10.80 8.14
C SER A 430 9.62 -9.99 7.06
N ILE A 431 10.00 -8.73 6.87
CA ILE A 431 9.43 -7.86 5.84
C ILE A 431 9.71 -8.41 4.43
N ALA A 432 10.90 -8.96 4.19
CA ALA A 432 11.23 -9.57 2.89
C ALA A 432 10.34 -10.79 2.60
N VAL A 433 10.10 -11.66 3.59
CA VAL A 433 9.20 -12.82 3.46
C VAL A 433 7.76 -12.37 3.21
N GLN A 434 7.28 -11.37 3.97
CA GLN A 434 5.95 -10.79 3.78
C GLN A 434 5.80 -10.26 2.34
N ASN A 435 6.68 -9.38 1.91
CA ASN A 435 6.64 -8.76 0.57
C ASN A 435 6.68 -9.82 -0.55
N PHE A 436 7.50 -10.85 -0.40
CA PHE A 436 7.58 -11.94 -1.39
C PHE A 436 6.23 -12.67 -1.52
N ASN A 437 5.63 -13.08 -0.40
CA ASN A 437 4.35 -13.80 -0.42
C ASN A 437 3.23 -12.92 -0.95
N GLU A 438 3.17 -11.65 -0.56
CA GLU A 438 2.19 -10.67 -1.05
C GLU A 438 2.30 -10.48 -2.56
N ASN A 439 3.51 -10.27 -3.09
CA ASN A 439 3.72 -10.08 -4.52
C ASN A 439 3.50 -11.37 -5.32
N LEU A 440 3.85 -12.53 -4.77
CA LEU A 440 3.53 -13.83 -5.39
C LEU A 440 2.01 -14.06 -5.47
N SER A 441 1.27 -13.66 -4.43
CA SER A 441 -0.20 -13.69 -4.44
C SER A 441 -0.77 -12.75 -5.50
N ILE A 442 -0.26 -11.52 -5.59
CA ILE A 442 -0.65 -10.57 -6.63
C ILE A 442 -0.45 -11.18 -8.02
N LEU A 443 0.71 -11.75 -8.28
CA LEU A 443 1.01 -12.42 -9.57
C LEU A 443 0.01 -13.53 -9.88
N THR A 444 -0.22 -14.42 -8.92
CA THR A 444 -1.12 -15.57 -9.09
C THR A 444 -2.55 -15.10 -9.34
N MET A 445 -3.05 -14.18 -8.52
CA MET A 445 -4.42 -13.67 -8.59
C MET A 445 -4.68 -12.90 -9.89
N LEU A 446 -3.75 -12.04 -10.31
CA LEU A 446 -3.87 -11.30 -11.57
C LEU A 446 -3.78 -12.24 -12.78
N GLY A 447 -2.93 -13.28 -12.71
CA GLY A 447 -2.86 -14.30 -13.75
C GLY A 447 -4.20 -15.04 -13.89
N VAL A 448 -4.79 -15.48 -12.78
CA VAL A 448 -6.12 -16.11 -12.76
C VAL A 448 -7.18 -15.15 -13.30
N TYR A 449 -7.19 -13.90 -12.83
CA TYR A 449 -8.14 -12.89 -13.30
C TYR A 449 -8.03 -12.63 -14.80
N SER A 450 -6.80 -12.51 -15.34
CA SER A 450 -6.56 -12.38 -16.77
C SER A 450 -7.12 -13.57 -17.57
N LEU A 451 -6.97 -14.81 -17.05
CA LEU A 451 -7.53 -16.01 -17.66
C LEU A 451 -9.06 -16.00 -17.64
N LEU A 452 -9.68 -15.58 -16.54
CA LEU A 452 -11.16 -15.48 -16.45
C LEU A 452 -11.71 -14.52 -17.51
N ILE A 453 -11.05 -13.37 -17.71
CA ILE A 453 -11.42 -12.42 -18.78
C ILE A 453 -11.19 -13.04 -20.17
N LYS A 454 -10.07 -13.74 -20.37
CA LYS A 454 -9.75 -14.39 -21.66
C LYS A 454 -10.78 -15.45 -22.05
N PHE A 455 -11.42 -16.08 -21.07
CA PHE A 455 -12.52 -17.04 -21.28
C PHE A 455 -13.90 -16.36 -21.32
N ASP A 456 -13.93 -15.03 -21.53
CA ASP A 456 -15.15 -14.22 -21.67
C ASP A 456 -16.13 -14.35 -20.50
N LEU A 457 -15.58 -14.54 -19.26
CA LEU A 457 -16.42 -14.57 -18.09
C LEU A 457 -17.02 -13.18 -17.84
N SER A 458 -18.36 -13.12 -17.71
CA SER A 458 -19.05 -11.84 -17.50
C SER A 458 -18.59 -11.14 -16.22
N VAL A 459 -18.69 -9.81 -16.17
CA VAL A 459 -18.27 -9.01 -15.01
C VAL A 459 -18.98 -9.46 -13.73
N PRO A 460 -20.33 -9.65 -13.70
CA PRO A 460 -21.00 -10.19 -12.51
C PRO A 460 -20.50 -11.57 -12.10
N ALA A 461 -20.29 -12.49 -13.05
CA ALA A 461 -19.77 -13.82 -12.76
C ALA A 461 -18.35 -13.76 -12.18
N THR A 462 -17.51 -12.87 -12.69
CA THR A 462 -16.14 -12.63 -12.16
C THR A 462 -16.21 -12.08 -10.73
N MET A 463 -17.13 -11.14 -10.44
CA MET A 463 -17.32 -10.60 -9.09
C MET A 463 -17.80 -11.67 -8.10
N LEU A 464 -18.74 -12.53 -8.51
CA LEU A 464 -19.23 -13.64 -7.70
C LEU A 464 -18.13 -14.66 -7.41
N THR A 465 -17.37 -15.05 -8.44
CA THR A 465 -16.25 -15.99 -8.33
C THR A 465 -15.19 -15.43 -7.39
N PHE A 466 -14.82 -14.17 -7.57
CA PHE A 466 -13.79 -13.51 -6.80
C PHE A 466 -14.21 -13.24 -5.35
N GLY A 467 -15.40 -12.68 -5.13
CA GLY A 467 -15.97 -12.47 -3.80
C GLY A 467 -16.15 -13.77 -3.03
N GLY A 468 -16.65 -14.81 -3.71
CA GLY A 468 -16.79 -16.17 -3.17
C GLY A 468 -15.44 -16.78 -2.80
N PHE A 469 -14.42 -16.62 -3.65
CA PHE A 469 -13.05 -17.07 -3.37
C PHE A 469 -12.49 -16.40 -2.09
N VAL A 470 -12.63 -15.08 -1.96
CA VAL A 470 -12.19 -14.35 -0.77
C VAL A 470 -12.93 -14.82 0.47
N MET A 471 -14.24 -14.96 0.40
CA MET A 471 -15.08 -15.43 1.50
C MET A 471 -14.70 -16.83 1.96
N VAL A 472 -14.55 -17.78 1.03
CA VAL A 472 -14.14 -19.16 1.33
C VAL A 472 -12.73 -19.22 1.90
N SER A 473 -11.78 -18.50 1.30
CA SER A 473 -10.40 -18.44 1.79
C SER A 473 -10.33 -17.91 3.22
N MET A 474 -11.08 -16.85 3.54
CA MET A 474 -11.14 -16.30 4.89
C MET A 474 -11.81 -17.27 5.88
N ALA A 475 -12.86 -17.99 5.47
CA ALA A 475 -13.48 -19.03 6.26
C ALA A 475 -12.48 -20.16 6.58
N LEU A 476 -11.67 -20.59 5.60
CA LEU A 476 -10.61 -21.58 5.79
C LEU A 476 -9.53 -21.09 6.75
N VAL A 477 -9.13 -19.82 6.67
CA VAL A 477 -8.18 -19.21 7.61
C VAL A 477 -8.74 -19.21 9.04
N ILE A 478 -10.02 -18.86 9.20
CA ILE A 478 -10.70 -18.91 10.51
C ILE A 478 -10.76 -20.34 11.06
N LEU A 479 -11.13 -21.32 10.24
CA LEU A 479 -11.14 -22.73 10.62
C LEU A 479 -9.75 -23.22 11.04
N LYS A 480 -8.72 -22.83 10.26
CA LYS A 480 -7.32 -23.14 10.61
C LYS A 480 -6.91 -22.49 11.93
N HIS A 481 -7.30 -21.23 12.16
CA HIS A 481 -7.07 -20.54 13.42
C HIS A 481 -7.71 -21.30 14.59
N HIS A 482 -9.00 -21.65 14.50
CA HIS A 482 -9.67 -22.41 15.56
C HIS A 482 -9.03 -23.76 15.81
N ARG A 483 -8.60 -24.47 14.75
CA ARG A 483 -7.86 -25.73 14.89
C ARG A 483 -6.55 -25.53 15.63
N ASN A 484 -5.76 -24.51 15.25
CA ASN A 484 -4.50 -24.20 15.93
C ASN A 484 -4.72 -23.91 17.43
N GLN A 485 -5.81 -23.19 17.78
CA GLN A 485 -6.14 -22.85 19.16
C GLN A 485 -6.59 -24.07 19.98
N ARG A 486 -7.29 -25.03 19.37
CA ARG A 486 -7.65 -26.29 20.03
C ARG A 486 -6.43 -27.17 20.38
N GLU A 487 -5.41 -27.14 19.50
CA GLU A 487 -4.17 -27.89 19.71
C GLU A 487 -3.26 -27.22 20.75
N PHE A 488 -3.21 -25.90 20.74
CA PHE A 488 -2.38 -25.08 21.62
C PHE A 488 -2.85 -23.64 21.61
N ASP A 489 -3.20 -23.08 22.75
CA ASP A 489 -3.54 -21.68 22.89
C ASP A 489 -2.29 -20.81 22.62
N SER A 490 -2.20 -20.26 21.41
CA SER A 490 -1.09 -19.42 21.01
C SER A 490 -1.30 -17.94 21.30
N THR A 491 -2.45 -17.55 21.89
CA THR A 491 -2.76 -16.13 22.14
C THR A 491 -1.83 -15.50 23.17
N HIS A 492 -1.30 -16.29 24.11
CA HIS A 492 -0.31 -15.81 25.08
C HIS A 492 1.04 -15.42 24.44
N LEU A 493 1.34 -15.92 23.22
CA LEU A 493 2.54 -15.54 22.47
C LEU A 493 2.43 -14.14 21.86
N ILE A 494 1.24 -13.51 21.91
CA ILE A 494 1.02 -12.14 21.44
C ILE A 494 1.47 -11.17 22.54
N GLY A 495 2.59 -10.49 22.33
CA GLY A 495 3.20 -9.59 23.32
C GLY A 495 4.45 -10.16 24.00
N GLU A 496 4.88 -11.38 23.65
CA GLU A 496 6.20 -11.86 24.08
C GLU A 496 7.32 -10.99 23.55
N GLU A 497 8.23 -10.56 24.43
CA GLU A 497 9.47 -9.92 24.04
C GLU A 497 10.48 -10.98 23.58
N LYS A 498 11.34 -10.59 22.63
CA LYS A 498 12.42 -11.45 22.16
C LYS A 498 13.34 -11.77 23.34
N ARG A 499 13.37 -13.02 23.77
CA ARG A 499 14.36 -13.49 24.76
C ARG A 499 15.74 -13.41 24.08
N HIS A 500 16.57 -12.50 24.54
CA HIS A 500 17.98 -12.32 24.11
C HIS A 500 18.84 -13.44 24.66
#